data_44bc37be9feef55b8cc0dd5b337fb8ea
#
_entry.id   44bc37be9feef55b8cc0dd5b337fb8ea
#
_cell.length_a   1.000
_cell.length_b   1.000
_cell.length_c   1.000
_cell.angle_alpha   90.00
_cell.angle_beta   90.00
_cell.angle_gamma   90.00
#
_symmetry.space_group_name_H-M   'P 1'
#
loop_
_entity.id
_entity.type
_entity.pdbx_description
1 polymer ?
#
loop_
_entity_poly.entity_id
_entity_poly.type
_entity_poly.pdbx_seq_one_letter_code
_entity_poly.pdbx_strand_id
1 'polypeptide(L)'
;MQEYIITNQEKGQRLDKYVKRILPEAPSSFIYKMLRKKNITLNGHKAEGKEAVAQGDSVKLFLSDETFQKMGGMVKEEMRKDAPARPEELRFSEADKAYAELTRRYPALGLVYEDENIAAAYKPAGVLSQKAAPSDLSLNEWFLGLLHKRGEASVDSCRRFMPSVQNRLDRNTEGLVLLAKTLPGSHLLTSLQREHRLKKYYRMIVLGKLETAGVIEGYLAKDEKANTVRLFQEQKEGTVYTRTEYRPLSSARLGTEAVTLVEAQLITGKTHQLRAHFASIGHPILGDPKYGTAEANERARQHGVRAQLLLCQ
;
A
#
# COMPACT_ATOMS: atom_id res chain seq x y z
N MET A 1 11.00 34.68 7.68
CA MET A 1 11.91 33.72 6.99
C MET A 1 11.69 32.35 7.61
N GLN A 2 11.49 31.30 6.79
CA GLN A 2 11.33 29.93 7.24
C GLN A 2 12.49 29.11 6.69
N GLU A 3 13.06 28.19 7.50
CA GLU A 3 14.15 27.30 7.11
C GLU A 3 13.77 25.84 7.42
N TYR A 4 14.03 24.96 6.46
CA TYR A 4 13.77 23.52 6.53
C TYR A 4 15.03 22.76 6.21
N ILE A 5 15.45 21.90 7.12
CA ILE A 5 16.57 20.97 6.89
C ILE A 5 16.00 19.66 6.37
N ILE A 6 16.53 19.20 5.24
CA ILE A 6 16.10 17.94 4.61
C ILE A 6 16.55 16.76 5.46
N THR A 7 15.60 15.94 5.84
CA THR A 7 15.85 14.70 6.59
C THR A 7 16.02 13.50 5.67
N ASN A 8 16.34 12.33 6.24
CA ASN A 8 16.40 11.08 5.49
C ASN A 8 15.07 10.70 4.82
N GLN A 9 13.94 11.13 5.39
CA GLN A 9 12.60 10.85 4.84
C GLN A 9 12.31 11.59 3.53
N GLU A 10 13.03 12.69 3.27
CA GLU A 10 12.73 13.62 2.17
C GLU A 10 13.76 13.61 1.05
N LYS A 11 14.96 13.03 1.30
CA LYS A 11 16.03 12.98 0.30
C LYS A 11 15.58 12.33 -1.01
N GLY A 12 16.11 12.83 -2.12
CA GLY A 12 15.85 12.28 -3.45
C GLY A 12 14.61 12.83 -4.16
N GLN A 13 13.78 13.65 -3.50
CA GLN A 13 12.69 14.33 -4.20
C GLN A 13 13.17 15.61 -4.88
N ARG A 14 12.40 16.06 -5.87
CA ARG A 14 12.68 17.34 -6.53
C ARG A 14 12.32 18.52 -5.62
N LEU A 15 13.14 19.56 -5.65
CA LEU A 15 12.95 20.76 -4.83
C LEU A 15 11.58 21.44 -5.06
N ASP A 16 11.10 21.54 -6.31
CA ASP A 16 9.78 22.11 -6.60
C ASP A 16 8.63 21.31 -5.95
N LYS A 17 8.74 19.98 -5.91
CA LYS A 17 7.77 19.11 -5.26
C LYS A 17 7.85 19.21 -3.74
N TYR A 18 9.05 19.32 -3.20
CA TYR A 18 9.27 19.56 -1.78
C TYR A 18 8.64 20.88 -1.34
N VAL A 19 8.92 21.98 -2.05
CA VAL A 19 8.34 23.30 -1.77
C VAL A 19 6.81 23.30 -1.92
N LYS A 20 6.26 22.59 -2.92
CA LYS A 20 4.80 22.47 -3.09
C LYS A 20 4.12 21.79 -1.90
N ARG A 21 4.81 20.90 -1.19
CA ARG A 21 4.26 20.27 0.03
C ARG A 21 4.29 21.22 1.23
N ILE A 22 5.30 22.08 1.31
CA ILE A 22 5.37 23.14 2.34
C ILE A 22 4.30 24.21 2.09
N LEU A 23 4.05 24.52 0.82
CA LEU A 23 3.11 25.55 0.36
C LEU A 23 2.03 24.91 -0.53
N PRO A 24 1.10 24.14 0.04
CA PRO A 24 0.14 23.35 -0.73
C PRO A 24 -0.82 24.18 -1.58
N GLU A 25 -1.07 25.41 -1.23
CA GLU A 25 -1.93 26.33 -1.98
C GLU A 25 -1.18 27.16 -3.04
N ALA A 26 0.16 27.13 -3.03
CA ALA A 26 0.96 27.89 -3.99
C ALA A 26 0.83 27.28 -5.41
N PRO A 27 0.44 28.07 -6.43
CA PRO A 27 0.52 27.61 -7.82
C PRO A 27 1.98 27.31 -8.20
N SER A 28 2.21 26.36 -9.11
CA SER A 28 3.57 26.04 -9.58
C SER A 28 4.28 27.28 -10.16
N SER A 29 3.55 28.14 -10.87
CA SER A 29 4.07 29.43 -11.39
C SER A 29 4.61 30.34 -10.29
N PHE A 30 3.97 30.37 -9.13
CA PHE A 30 4.43 31.12 -7.96
C PHE A 30 5.75 30.55 -7.43
N ILE A 31 5.83 29.22 -7.24
CA ILE A 31 7.04 28.54 -6.74
C ILE A 31 8.23 28.86 -7.66
N TYR A 32 8.10 28.67 -8.97
CA TYR A 32 9.16 28.98 -9.92
C TYR A 32 9.52 30.46 -9.97
N LYS A 33 8.55 31.38 -9.76
CA LYS A 33 8.81 32.82 -9.63
C LYS A 33 9.65 33.12 -8.39
N MET A 34 9.36 32.47 -7.27
CA MET A 34 10.09 32.66 -6.02
C MET A 34 11.52 32.08 -6.07
N LEU A 35 11.71 30.94 -6.72
CA LEU A 35 13.04 30.35 -7.00
C LEU A 35 13.89 31.32 -7.86
N ARG A 36 13.32 31.82 -8.97
CA ARG A 36 14.02 32.81 -9.83
C ARG A 36 14.43 34.07 -9.11
N LYS A 37 13.61 34.57 -8.18
CA LYS A 37 13.85 35.77 -7.37
C LYS A 37 14.77 35.53 -6.17
N LYS A 38 15.28 34.30 -5.96
CA LYS A 38 16.01 33.89 -4.75
C LYS A 38 15.22 34.04 -3.43
N ASN A 39 13.89 34.11 -3.51
CA ASN A 39 13.03 34.09 -2.33
C ASN A 39 12.83 32.64 -1.82
N ILE A 40 13.23 31.67 -2.60
CA ILE A 40 13.39 30.26 -2.20
C ILE A 40 14.80 29.87 -2.63
N THR A 41 15.60 29.34 -1.69
CA THR A 41 16.99 28.94 -1.93
C THR A 41 17.24 27.53 -1.43
N LEU A 42 18.19 26.84 -2.06
CA LEU A 42 18.74 25.58 -1.62
C LEU A 42 20.19 25.79 -1.19
N ASN A 43 20.52 25.49 0.06
CA ASN A 43 21.85 25.71 0.66
C ASN A 43 22.35 27.16 0.50
N GLY A 44 21.43 28.14 0.56
CA GLY A 44 21.74 29.56 0.36
C GLY A 44 21.93 30.00 -1.09
N HIS A 45 21.89 29.09 -2.05
CA HIS A 45 22.07 29.33 -3.48
C HIS A 45 20.73 29.41 -4.22
N LYS A 46 20.75 30.12 -5.37
CA LYS A 46 19.62 30.12 -6.29
C LYS A 46 19.43 28.71 -6.85
N ALA A 47 18.18 28.26 -6.90
CA ALA A 47 17.80 26.96 -7.42
C ALA A 47 16.76 27.08 -8.56
N GLU A 48 16.70 26.07 -9.42
CA GLU A 48 15.75 26.01 -10.54
C GLU A 48 14.48 25.20 -10.23
N GLY A 49 14.50 24.42 -9.12
CA GLY A 49 13.40 23.59 -8.67
C GLY A 49 13.43 22.14 -9.19
N LYS A 50 14.36 21.82 -10.09
CA LYS A 50 14.51 20.45 -10.64
C LYS A 50 15.51 19.62 -9.85
N GLU A 51 16.30 20.24 -9.00
CA GLU A 51 17.33 19.61 -8.19
C GLU A 51 16.72 18.56 -7.26
N ALA A 52 17.38 17.42 -7.12
CA ALA A 52 17.07 16.43 -6.12
C ALA A 52 17.71 16.87 -4.79
N VAL A 53 16.88 17.03 -3.75
CA VAL A 53 17.39 17.44 -2.42
C VAL A 53 18.09 16.28 -1.72
N ALA A 54 19.19 16.55 -1.03
CA ALA A 54 19.96 15.59 -0.24
C ALA A 54 19.68 15.77 1.27
N GLN A 55 19.94 14.73 2.05
CA GLN A 55 19.88 14.82 3.50
C GLN A 55 20.87 15.89 4.00
N GLY A 56 20.40 16.76 4.89
CA GLY A 56 21.18 17.88 5.42
C GLY A 56 21.09 19.17 4.59
N ASP A 57 20.50 19.12 3.40
CA ASP A 57 20.25 20.35 2.62
C ASP A 57 19.35 21.31 3.39
N SER A 58 19.64 22.61 3.27
CA SER A 58 18.84 23.71 3.83
C SER A 58 18.00 24.36 2.74
N VAL A 59 16.68 24.31 2.89
CA VAL A 59 15.72 25.02 2.04
C VAL A 59 15.20 26.23 2.81
N LYS A 60 15.52 27.47 2.35
CA LYS A 60 15.06 28.69 2.97
C LYS A 60 13.99 29.38 2.12
N LEU A 61 12.91 29.82 2.78
CA LEU A 61 11.83 30.58 2.18
C LEU A 61 11.81 32.02 2.76
N PHE A 62 12.13 32.99 1.93
CA PHE A 62 12.10 34.40 2.24
C PHE A 62 10.76 35.00 1.80
N LEU A 63 9.69 34.60 2.48
CA LEU A 63 8.33 35.07 2.24
C LEU A 63 7.87 35.86 3.47
N SER A 64 6.98 36.85 3.27
CA SER A 64 6.27 37.46 4.40
C SER A 64 5.34 36.43 5.04
N ASP A 65 5.06 36.58 6.33
CA ASP A 65 4.20 35.64 7.07
C ASP A 65 2.79 35.61 6.45
N GLU A 66 2.27 36.74 6.00
CA GLU A 66 1.00 36.83 5.28
C GLU A 66 1.00 36.01 3.97
N THR A 67 2.06 36.15 3.15
CA THR A 67 2.20 35.38 1.91
C THR A 67 2.37 33.91 2.19
N PHE A 68 3.15 33.56 3.21
CA PHE A 68 3.39 32.21 3.62
C PHE A 68 2.08 31.52 4.06
N GLN A 69 1.28 32.18 4.90
CA GLN A 69 -0.04 31.71 5.33
C GLN A 69 -1.02 31.57 4.15
N LYS A 70 -1.10 32.58 3.27
CA LYS A 70 -1.96 32.58 2.07
C LYS A 70 -1.64 31.43 1.12
N MET A 71 -0.40 30.98 1.10
CA MET A 71 0.05 29.83 0.30
C MET A 71 -0.08 28.48 1.04
N GLY A 72 -0.79 28.47 2.17
CA GLY A 72 -1.01 27.27 2.98
C GLY A 72 0.19 26.87 3.84
N GLY A 73 1.20 27.75 3.94
CA GLY A 73 2.34 27.55 4.83
C GLY A 73 1.95 27.68 6.30
N MET A 74 2.58 26.88 7.18
CA MET A 74 2.33 26.93 8.62
C MET A 74 3.27 27.91 9.31
N VAL A 75 2.73 28.89 10.00
CA VAL A 75 3.43 29.67 11.02
C VAL A 75 3.38 28.90 12.33
N LYS A 76 4.47 28.96 13.13
CA LYS A 76 4.62 28.28 14.41
C LYS A 76 3.34 28.31 15.26
N GLU A 77 3.08 27.24 15.93
CA GLU A 77 1.88 26.73 16.61
C GLU A 77 1.19 27.60 17.68
N GLU A 78 1.65 28.84 17.94
CA GLU A 78 1.22 29.60 19.13
C GLU A 78 -0.15 30.33 19.04
N MET A 79 -0.89 30.26 17.89
CA MET A 79 -2.10 31.10 17.74
C MET A 79 -3.40 30.42 17.30
N ARG A 80 -3.57 29.10 17.47
CA ARG A 80 -4.84 28.45 17.04
C ARG A 80 -5.39 27.43 18.04
N LYS A 81 -5.86 27.87 19.18
CA LYS A 81 -6.64 27.01 20.09
C LYS A 81 -8.08 26.74 19.62
N ASP A 82 -8.62 27.53 18.68
CA ASP A 82 -10.04 27.49 18.28
C ASP A 82 -10.29 27.26 16.76
N ALA A 83 -9.31 26.80 16.00
CA ALA A 83 -9.52 26.50 14.58
C ALA A 83 -9.99 25.06 14.38
N PRO A 84 -10.90 24.77 13.39
CA PRO A 84 -11.27 23.41 13.07
C PRO A 84 -10.04 22.58 12.74
N ALA A 85 -10.04 21.30 13.17
CA ALA A 85 -8.91 20.38 12.94
C ALA A 85 -8.54 20.34 11.45
N ARG A 86 -7.25 20.42 11.16
CA ARG A 86 -6.75 20.41 9.78
C ARG A 86 -6.94 19.01 9.17
N PRO A 87 -7.04 18.89 7.84
CA PRO A 87 -7.16 17.59 7.19
C PRO A 87 -6.07 16.59 7.62
N GLU A 88 -4.85 17.05 7.87
CA GLU A 88 -3.76 16.22 8.35
C GLU A 88 -3.94 15.77 9.81
N GLU A 89 -4.42 16.63 10.68
CA GLU A 89 -4.72 16.29 12.08
C GLU A 89 -5.85 15.28 12.17
N LEU A 90 -6.91 15.44 11.35
CA LEU A 90 -7.98 14.45 11.19
C LEU A 90 -7.45 13.11 10.72
N ARG A 91 -6.48 13.11 9.79
CA ARG A 91 -5.85 11.91 9.28
C ARG A 91 -5.08 11.15 10.37
N PHE A 92 -4.36 11.84 11.25
CA PHE A 92 -3.67 11.21 12.39
C PHE A 92 -4.66 10.67 13.42
N SER A 93 -5.74 11.39 13.70
CA SER A 93 -6.81 10.90 14.56
C SER A 93 -7.44 9.61 14.02
N GLU A 94 -7.68 9.53 12.70
CA GLU A 94 -8.15 8.31 12.04
C GLU A 94 -7.12 7.18 12.08
N ALA A 95 -5.84 7.51 11.90
CA ALA A 95 -4.74 6.54 11.96
C ALA A 95 -4.57 5.96 13.37
N ASP A 96 -4.62 6.78 14.41
CA ASP A 96 -4.56 6.35 15.81
C ASP A 96 -5.74 5.44 16.17
N LYS A 97 -6.94 5.79 15.70
CA LYS A 97 -8.14 4.95 15.85
C LYS A 97 -7.96 3.61 15.13
N ALA A 98 -7.47 3.63 13.88
CA ALA A 98 -7.21 2.41 13.12
C ALA A 98 -6.17 1.52 13.80
N TYR A 99 -5.09 2.12 14.32
CA TYR A 99 -4.07 1.39 15.09
C TYR A 99 -4.68 0.70 16.31
N ALA A 100 -5.40 1.43 17.15
CA ALA A 100 -5.98 0.90 18.37
C ALA A 100 -7.01 -0.21 18.08
N GLU A 101 -7.93 0.02 17.14
CA GLU A 101 -9.02 -0.90 16.85
C GLU A 101 -8.55 -2.16 16.14
N LEU A 102 -7.69 -2.03 15.10
CA LEU A 102 -7.18 -3.19 14.36
C LEU A 102 -6.22 -4.03 15.21
N THR A 103 -5.37 -3.43 16.04
CA THR A 103 -4.49 -4.17 16.96
C THR A 103 -5.31 -4.97 17.97
N ARG A 104 -6.37 -4.39 18.52
CA ARG A 104 -7.28 -5.09 19.44
C ARG A 104 -8.04 -6.24 18.77
N ARG A 105 -8.53 -6.00 17.54
CA ARG A 105 -9.37 -6.95 16.80
C ARG A 105 -8.59 -8.08 16.15
N TYR A 106 -7.34 -7.81 15.77
CA TYR A 106 -6.46 -8.74 15.06
C TYR A 106 -5.10 -8.83 15.75
N PRO A 107 -4.97 -9.62 16.83
CA PRO A 107 -3.71 -9.71 17.59
C PRO A 107 -2.50 -10.18 16.78
N ALA A 108 -2.74 -10.89 15.66
CA ALA A 108 -1.67 -11.32 14.75
C ALA A 108 -1.17 -10.21 13.82
N LEU A 109 -1.88 -9.06 13.73
CA LEU A 109 -1.45 -7.92 12.92
C LEU A 109 -0.21 -7.28 13.58
N GLY A 110 0.90 -7.26 12.86
CA GLY A 110 2.14 -6.70 13.37
C GLY A 110 3.23 -6.61 12.31
N LEU A 111 4.30 -5.89 12.63
CA LEU A 111 5.50 -5.87 11.81
C LEU A 111 6.29 -7.17 12.03
N VAL A 112 6.76 -7.77 10.93
CA VAL A 112 7.61 -8.97 10.92
C VAL A 112 9.04 -8.65 10.48
N TYR A 113 9.23 -7.49 9.85
CA TYR A 113 10.51 -6.92 9.49
C TYR A 113 10.44 -5.40 9.52
N GLU A 114 11.52 -4.75 9.91
CA GLU A 114 11.63 -3.29 9.90
C GLU A 114 13.10 -2.87 9.83
N ASP A 115 13.37 -1.84 9.00
CA ASP A 115 14.61 -1.08 9.01
C ASP A 115 14.33 0.43 8.99
N GLU A 116 15.33 1.26 8.69
CA GLU A 116 15.16 2.71 8.63
C GLU A 116 14.20 3.17 7.53
N ASN A 117 14.10 2.43 6.43
CA ASN A 117 13.44 2.88 5.19
C ASN A 117 12.15 2.11 4.87
N ILE A 118 12.11 0.82 5.21
CA ILE A 118 11.00 -0.07 4.87
C ILE A 118 10.56 -0.91 6.08
N ALA A 119 9.38 -1.45 5.98
CA ALA A 119 8.90 -2.49 6.90
C ALA A 119 8.09 -3.54 6.13
N ALA A 120 7.89 -4.70 6.74
CA ALA A 120 6.93 -5.71 6.29
C ALA A 120 5.98 -6.03 7.44
N ALA A 121 4.67 -6.01 7.15
CA ALA A 121 3.66 -6.39 8.12
C ALA A 121 2.99 -7.70 7.73
N TYR A 122 2.69 -8.54 8.72
CA TYR A 122 1.73 -9.61 8.56
C TYR A 122 0.32 -9.04 8.64
N LYS A 123 -0.43 -9.14 7.54
CA LYS A 123 -1.82 -8.70 7.42
C LYS A 123 -2.75 -9.92 7.60
N PRO A 124 -3.57 -9.99 8.64
CA PRO A 124 -4.59 -11.04 8.79
C PRO A 124 -5.69 -10.95 7.72
N ALA A 125 -6.37 -12.07 7.48
CA ALA A 125 -7.61 -12.10 6.71
C ALA A 125 -8.66 -11.19 7.38
N GLY A 126 -9.47 -10.49 6.57
CA GLY A 126 -10.47 -9.52 7.02
C GLY A 126 -9.99 -8.07 7.07
N VAL A 127 -8.68 -7.82 7.14
CA VAL A 127 -8.09 -6.48 7.11
C VAL A 127 -7.90 -6.00 5.68
N LEU A 128 -8.29 -4.77 5.38
CA LEU A 128 -8.00 -4.11 4.10
C LEU A 128 -6.54 -3.64 4.06
N SER A 129 -5.87 -3.75 2.90
CA SER A 129 -4.55 -3.13 2.71
C SER A 129 -4.65 -1.60 2.65
N GLN A 130 -5.68 -1.09 1.97
CA GLN A 130 -6.01 0.34 1.86
C GLN A 130 -7.53 0.51 1.96
N LYS A 131 -8.00 1.68 2.40
CA LYS A 131 -9.42 2.02 2.44
C LYS A 131 -10.08 1.84 1.07
N ALA A 132 -11.26 1.27 1.03
CA ALA A 132 -12.14 1.25 -0.12
C ALA A 132 -13.22 2.35 0.01
N ALA A 133 -13.64 2.67 1.24
CA ALA A 133 -14.52 3.77 1.58
C ALA A 133 -13.88 4.63 2.70
N PRO A 134 -14.28 5.91 2.84
CA PRO A 134 -13.71 6.81 3.85
C PRO A 134 -13.79 6.27 5.29
N SER A 135 -14.87 5.55 5.62
CA SER A 135 -15.11 4.97 6.96
C SER A 135 -14.34 3.68 7.22
N ASP A 136 -13.68 3.08 6.21
CA ASP A 136 -12.95 1.83 6.38
C ASP A 136 -11.71 2.02 7.25
N LEU A 137 -11.37 0.97 8.01
CA LEU A 137 -10.07 0.83 8.64
C LEU A 137 -9.18 -0.05 7.77
N SER A 138 -7.92 0.35 7.59
CA SER A 138 -7.00 -0.43 6.76
C SER A 138 -5.59 -0.51 7.36
N LEU A 139 -4.80 -1.44 6.84
CA LEU A 139 -3.39 -1.60 7.21
C LEU A 139 -2.59 -0.30 7.01
N ASN A 140 -2.93 0.48 5.97
CA ASN A 140 -2.25 1.74 5.69
C ASN A 140 -2.42 2.75 6.84
N GLU A 141 -3.65 2.94 7.34
CA GLU A 141 -3.91 3.81 8.49
C GLU A 141 -3.36 3.21 9.78
N TRP A 142 -3.45 1.88 9.96
CA TRP A 142 -2.83 1.20 11.10
C TRP A 142 -1.31 1.46 11.16
N PHE A 143 -0.63 1.37 10.03
CA PHE A 143 0.80 1.62 9.95
C PHE A 143 1.16 3.08 10.29
N LEU A 144 0.40 4.04 9.74
CA LEU A 144 0.58 5.44 10.06
C LEU A 144 0.37 5.71 11.56
N GLY A 145 -0.67 5.13 12.17
CA GLY A 145 -0.94 5.25 13.60
C GLY A 145 0.13 4.60 14.47
N LEU A 146 0.70 3.45 14.05
CA LEU A 146 1.85 2.83 14.70
C LEU A 146 3.07 3.77 14.73
N LEU A 147 3.42 4.35 13.57
CA LEU A 147 4.55 5.27 13.46
C LEU A 147 4.30 6.58 14.26
N HIS A 148 3.08 7.09 14.25
CA HIS A 148 2.69 8.26 15.05
C HIS A 148 2.85 7.98 16.55
N LYS A 149 2.33 6.85 17.02
CA LYS A 149 2.46 6.45 18.43
C LYS A 149 3.93 6.27 18.89
N ARG A 150 4.81 5.88 17.97
CA ARG A 150 6.27 5.76 18.23
C ARG A 150 7.02 7.10 18.11
N GLY A 151 6.34 8.19 17.70
CA GLY A 151 6.99 9.47 17.41
C GLY A 151 7.79 9.51 16.11
N GLU A 152 7.68 8.46 15.27
CA GLU A 152 8.38 8.35 13.98
C GLU A 152 7.63 9.08 12.84
N ALA A 153 6.35 9.38 13.01
CA ALA A 153 5.54 10.16 12.09
C ALA A 153 4.87 11.33 12.81
N SER A 154 4.84 12.49 12.17
CA SER A 154 4.15 13.70 12.63
C SER A 154 3.44 14.37 11.47
N VAL A 155 2.56 15.34 11.75
CA VAL A 155 1.92 16.17 10.72
C VAL A 155 2.96 16.76 9.78
N ASP A 156 4.04 17.31 10.32
CA ASP A 156 5.09 17.97 9.54
C ASP A 156 5.91 17.00 8.70
N SER A 157 6.30 15.84 9.23
CA SER A 157 7.03 14.83 8.46
C SER A 157 6.17 14.26 7.34
N CYS A 158 4.88 14.01 7.60
CA CYS A 158 3.96 13.44 6.63
C CYS A 158 3.52 14.39 5.52
N ARG A 159 3.67 15.70 5.69
CA ARG A 159 3.55 16.67 4.59
C ARG A 159 4.62 16.46 3.53
N ARG A 160 5.80 16.05 3.93
CA ARG A 160 6.95 15.84 3.06
C ARG A 160 6.97 14.47 2.44
N PHE A 161 6.69 13.44 3.24
CA PHE A 161 6.50 12.06 2.78
C PHE A 161 5.49 11.35 3.67
N MET A 162 4.49 10.70 3.07
CA MET A 162 3.49 9.92 3.78
C MET A 162 3.88 8.43 3.77
N PRO A 163 4.21 7.84 4.92
CA PRO A 163 4.41 6.40 5.02
C PRO A 163 3.20 5.62 4.50
N SER A 164 3.44 4.55 3.74
CA SER A 164 2.35 3.85 3.08
C SER A 164 2.66 2.42 2.68
N VAL A 165 1.60 1.63 2.46
CA VAL A 165 1.69 0.28 1.88
C VAL A 165 2.18 0.36 0.43
N GLN A 166 3.04 -0.59 0.02
CA GLN A 166 3.66 -0.63 -1.30
C GLN A 166 3.14 -1.77 -2.19
N ASN A 167 2.47 -2.75 -1.61
CA ASN A 167 1.71 -3.77 -2.33
C ASN A 167 0.36 -3.99 -1.64
N ARG A 168 -0.54 -4.66 -2.32
CA ARG A 168 -1.89 -4.92 -1.82
C ARG A 168 -2.18 -6.40 -1.81
N LEU A 169 -2.85 -6.84 -0.76
CA LEU A 169 -3.54 -8.12 -0.68
C LEU A 169 -5.05 -7.85 -0.63
N ASP A 170 -5.84 -8.77 -1.13
CA ASP A 170 -7.30 -8.72 -0.97
C ASP A 170 -7.68 -8.75 0.52
N ARG A 171 -8.89 -8.29 0.86
CA ARG A 171 -9.37 -8.24 2.25
C ARG A 171 -9.17 -9.58 2.96
N ASN A 172 -9.56 -10.67 2.32
CA ASN A 172 -9.53 -12.01 2.89
C ASN A 172 -8.24 -12.80 2.59
N THR A 173 -7.29 -12.23 1.88
CA THR A 173 -5.94 -12.78 1.73
C THR A 173 -5.10 -12.34 2.92
N GLU A 174 -4.45 -13.27 3.59
CA GLU A 174 -3.50 -12.98 4.65
C GLU A 174 -2.06 -13.02 4.15
N GLY A 175 -1.11 -12.52 4.94
CA GLY A 175 0.32 -12.60 4.64
C GLY A 175 1.04 -11.27 4.60
N LEU A 176 2.17 -11.24 3.92
CA LEU A 176 3.12 -10.14 3.96
C LEU A 176 2.71 -8.96 3.09
N VAL A 177 2.72 -7.77 3.67
CA VAL A 177 2.56 -6.50 2.98
C VAL A 177 3.78 -5.62 3.25
N LEU A 178 4.38 -5.12 2.18
CA LEU A 178 5.53 -4.22 2.23
C LEU A 178 5.07 -2.78 2.45
N LEU A 179 5.81 -2.08 3.29
CA LEU A 179 5.51 -0.74 3.78
C LEU A 179 6.74 0.15 3.57
N ALA A 180 6.54 1.38 3.11
CA ALA A 180 7.60 2.38 3.03
C ALA A 180 7.47 3.35 4.22
N LYS A 181 8.54 3.50 4.98
CA LYS A 181 8.69 4.48 6.05
C LYS A 181 9.18 5.82 5.50
N THR A 182 9.98 5.79 4.44
CA THR A 182 10.66 6.94 3.85
C THR A 182 10.47 6.97 2.33
N LEU A 183 10.72 8.13 1.72
CA LEU A 183 10.71 8.26 0.26
C LEU A 183 11.75 7.35 -0.43
N PRO A 184 13.00 7.24 0.05
CA PRO A 184 13.94 6.26 -0.47
C PRO A 184 13.44 4.82 -0.40
N GLY A 185 12.80 4.43 0.72
CA GLY A 185 12.17 3.11 0.86
C GLY A 185 11.06 2.87 -0.17
N SER A 186 10.22 3.88 -0.42
CA SER A 186 9.19 3.81 -1.46
C SER A 186 9.78 3.65 -2.86
N HIS A 187 10.84 4.41 -3.18
CA HIS A 187 11.55 4.28 -4.45
C HIS A 187 12.19 2.90 -4.62
N LEU A 188 12.84 2.39 -3.58
CA LEU A 188 13.45 1.05 -3.58
C LEU A 188 12.39 -0.03 -3.87
N LEU A 189 11.30 -0.06 -3.10
CA LEU A 189 10.25 -1.07 -3.27
C LEU A 189 9.55 -0.96 -4.62
N THR A 190 9.34 0.26 -5.12
CA THR A 190 8.77 0.50 -6.46
C THR A 190 9.70 0.02 -7.57
N SER A 191 11.02 0.27 -7.47
CA SER A 191 11.98 -0.21 -8.47
C SER A 191 12.07 -1.73 -8.50
N LEU A 192 12.14 -2.38 -7.33
CA LEU A 192 12.15 -3.85 -7.21
C LEU A 192 10.90 -4.50 -7.81
N GLN A 193 9.72 -3.86 -7.64
CA GLN A 193 8.48 -4.34 -8.26
C GLN A 193 8.50 -4.16 -9.78
N ARG A 194 8.92 -3.01 -10.28
CA ARG A 194 8.98 -2.70 -11.71
C ARG A 194 9.98 -3.58 -12.45
N GLU A 195 11.11 -3.89 -11.81
CA GLU A 195 12.18 -4.74 -12.35
C GLU A 195 11.90 -6.25 -12.16
N HIS A 196 10.73 -6.61 -11.64
CA HIS A 196 10.34 -8.00 -11.34
C HIS A 196 11.34 -8.74 -10.42
N ARG A 197 12.12 -8.00 -9.63
CA ARG A 197 13.06 -8.56 -8.65
C ARG A 197 12.40 -9.01 -7.37
N LEU A 198 11.20 -8.51 -7.07
CA LEU A 198 10.39 -8.93 -5.95
C LEU A 198 9.54 -10.14 -6.35
N LYS A 199 9.96 -11.32 -5.91
CA LYS A 199 9.21 -12.56 -6.14
C LYS A 199 8.08 -12.68 -5.11
N LYS A 200 6.87 -13.00 -5.57
CA LYS A 200 5.67 -13.12 -4.73
C LYS A 200 5.21 -14.56 -4.74
N TYR A 201 5.34 -15.22 -3.61
CA TYR A 201 4.88 -16.59 -3.41
C TYR A 201 3.60 -16.60 -2.58
N TYR A 202 2.74 -17.54 -2.89
CA TYR A 202 1.47 -17.74 -2.18
C TYR A 202 1.31 -19.21 -1.87
N ARG A 203 0.82 -19.51 -0.68
CA ARG A 203 0.29 -20.85 -0.35
C ARG A 203 -1.21 -20.79 -0.23
N MET A 204 -1.87 -21.80 -0.78
CA MET A 204 -3.33 -21.87 -0.77
C MET A 204 -3.78 -23.32 -0.71
N ILE A 205 -4.98 -23.53 -0.18
CA ILE A 205 -5.66 -24.80 -0.28
C ILE A 205 -6.71 -24.68 -1.38
N VAL A 206 -6.63 -25.55 -2.37
CA VAL A 206 -7.58 -25.60 -3.48
C VAL A 206 -8.44 -26.86 -3.41
N LEU A 207 -9.64 -26.81 -3.99
CA LEU A 207 -10.54 -27.96 -4.11
C LEU A 207 -10.00 -28.94 -5.15
N GLY A 208 -10.23 -30.22 -4.87
CA GLY A 208 -9.83 -31.31 -5.75
C GLY A 208 -8.37 -31.73 -5.57
N LYS A 209 -8.02 -32.83 -6.24
CA LYS A 209 -6.67 -33.39 -6.28
C LYS A 209 -5.91 -32.79 -7.47
N LEU A 210 -4.92 -31.95 -7.19
CA LEU A 210 -4.03 -31.37 -8.19
C LEU A 210 -2.66 -32.08 -8.06
N GLU A 211 -2.25 -32.81 -9.08
CA GLU A 211 -1.11 -33.74 -8.98
C GLU A 211 0.17 -33.20 -9.58
N THR A 212 0.07 -32.31 -10.58
CA THR A 212 1.21 -31.85 -11.37
C THR A 212 1.42 -30.34 -11.20
N ALA A 213 2.68 -29.92 -11.21
CA ALA A 213 3.04 -28.53 -11.37
C ALA A 213 2.64 -28.00 -12.75
N GLY A 214 2.37 -26.72 -12.85
CA GLY A 214 1.96 -26.14 -14.12
C GLY A 214 2.02 -24.63 -14.13
N VAL A 215 1.55 -24.08 -15.25
CA VAL A 215 1.43 -22.67 -15.51
C VAL A 215 -0.02 -22.36 -15.89
N ILE A 216 -0.59 -21.31 -15.29
CA ILE A 216 -1.87 -20.76 -15.72
C ILE A 216 -1.58 -19.38 -16.29
N GLU A 217 -1.93 -19.18 -17.56
CA GLU A 217 -1.75 -17.90 -18.23
C GLU A 217 -2.94 -17.58 -19.11
N GLY A 218 -3.08 -16.31 -19.45
CA GLY A 218 -4.17 -15.78 -20.26
C GLY A 218 -4.44 -14.32 -19.95
N TYR A 219 -5.61 -13.88 -20.32
CA TYR A 219 -5.98 -12.46 -20.27
C TYR A 219 -7.15 -12.27 -19.31
N LEU A 220 -6.93 -11.46 -18.23
CA LEU A 220 -7.98 -11.15 -17.28
C LEU A 220 -8.78 -9.92 -17.71
N ALA A 221 -10.10 -10.05 -17.70
CA ALA A 221 -11.04 -8.93 -17.77
C ALA A 221 -11.75 -8.74 -16.43
N LYS A 222 -11.89 -7.49 -15.99
CA LYS A 222 -12.64 -7.13 -14.78
C LYS A 222 -14.12 -6.94 -15.11
N ASP A 223 -14.97 -7.58 -14.35
CA ASP A 223 -16.39 -7.27 -14.26
C ASP A 223 -16.58 -6.32 -13.06
N GLU A 224 -16.80 -5.05 -13.34
CA GLU A 224 -16.92 -4.03 -12.29
C GLU A 224 -18.21 -4.18 -11.47
N LYS A 225 -19.31 -4.65 -12.09
CA LYS A 225 -20.59 -4.83 -11.41
C LYS A 225 -20.54 -5.99 -10.41
N ALA A 226 -19.97 -7.12 -10.83
CA ALA A 226 -19.80 -8.28 -9.98
C ALA A 226 -18.57 -8.18 -9.08
N ASN A 227 -17.67 -7.19 -9.31
CA ASN A 227 -16.36 -7.09 -8.68
C ASN A 227 -15.60 -8.43 -8.70
N THR A 228 -15.60 -9.07 -9.89
CA THR A 228 -14.88 -10.31 -10.20
C THR A 228 -14.00 -10.11 -11.42
N VAL A 229 -13.15 -11.10 -11.73
CA VAL A 229 -12.39 -11.15 -12.99
C VAL A 229 -12.60 -12.48 -13.67
N ARG A 230 -12.52 -12.51 -15.01
CA ARG A 230 -12.61 -13.72 -15.82
C ARG A 230 -11.34 -13.89 -16.64
N LEU A 231 -10.87 -15.12 -16.77
CA LEU A 231 -9.73 -15.51 -17.61
C LEU A 231 -10.21 -15.86 -19.02
N PHE A 232 -9.53 -15.32 -20.01
CA PHE A 232 -9.70 -15.63 -21.44
C PHE A 232 -8.38 -16.15 -22.00
N GLN A 233 -8.45 -17.09 -22.92
CA GLN A 233 -7.26 -17.63 -23.59
C GLN A 233 -6.69 -16.64 -24.61
N GLU A 234 -7.56 -15.84 -25.24
CA GLU A 234 -7.19 -14.86 -26.25
C GLU A 234 -7.31 -13.45 -25.72
N GLN A 235 -6.47 -12.57 -26.24
CA GLN A 235 -6.54 -11.13 -25.93
C GLN A 235 -7.83 -10.53 -26.49
N LYS A 236 -8.55 -9.77 -25.65
CA LYS A 236 -9.71 -8.97 -25.99
C LYS A 236 -9.48 -7.52 -25.58
N GLU A 237 -10.26 -6.61 -26.10
CA GLU A 237 -10.23 -5.22 -25.66
C GLU A 237 -10.49 -5.12 -24.14
N GLY A 238 -9.68 -4.33 -23.43
CA GLY A 238 -9.78 -4.15 -21.96
C GLY A 238 -9.26 -5.30 -21.14
N THR A 239 -8.65 -6.35 -21.74
CA THR A 239 -8.02 -7.45 -21.00
C THR A 239 -6.54 -7.21 -20.76
N VAL A 240 -6.01 -7.82 -19.70
CA VAL A 240 -4.59 -7.72 -19.31
C VAL A 240 -3.98 -9.11 -19.18
N TYR A 241 -2.83 -9.33 -19.83
CA TYR A 241 -2.09 -10.59 -19.71
C TYR A 241 -1.69 -10.89 -18.27
N THR A 242 -1.83 -12.15 -17.89
CA THR A 242 -1.50 -12.66 -16.56
C THR A 242 -0.87 -14.04 -16.64
N ARG A 243 0.07 -14.30 -15.71
CA ARG A 243 0.79 -15.58 -15.60
C ARG A 243 1.03 -15.93 -14.14
N THR A 244 0.72 -17.17 -13.79
CA THR A 244 0.95 -17.80 -12.47
C THR A 244 1.63 -19.15 -12.69
N GLU A 245 2.74 -19.38 -12.03
CA GLU A 245 3.38 -20.69 -11.95
C GLU A 245 3.01 -21.33 -10.62
N TYR A 246 2.74 -22.65 -10.61
CA TYR A 246 2.33 -23.34 -9.40
C TYR A 246 2.90 -24.75 -9.29
N ARG A 247 3.00 -25.23 -8.05
CA ARG A 247 3.32 -26.61 -7.71
C ARG A 247 2.46 -27.10 -6.56
N PRO A 248 1.87 -28.32 -6.66
CA PRO A 248 1.25 -28.98 -5.52
C PRO A 248 2.31 -29.34 -4.48
N LEU A 249 1.98 -29.19 -3.20
CA LEU A 249 2.87 -29.56 -2.09
C LEU A 249 2.40 -30.84 -1.40
N SER A 250 1.08 -30.94 -1.15
CA SER A 250 0.48 -32.12 -0.51
C SER A 250 -1.01 -32.16 -0.80
N SER A 251 -1.62 -33.34 -0.73
CA SER A 251 -3.07 -33.54 -0.86
C SER A 251 -3.62 -34.17 0.41
N ALA A 252 -4.86 -33.83 0.73
CA ALA A 252 -5.58 -34.33 1.90
C ALA A 252 -7.07 -34.47 1.58
N ARG A 253 -7.84 -34.94 2.55
CA ARG A 253 -9.31 -34.95 2.49
C ARG A 253 -9.87 -34.03 3.59
N LEU A 254 -10.86 -33.26 3.22
CA LEU A 254 -11.68 -32.47 4.13
C LEU A 254 -13.11 -33.05 4.08
N GLY A 255 -13.42 -33.98 5.00
CA GLY A 255 -14.60 -34.81 4.87
C GLY A 255 -14.53 -35.69 3.62
N THR A 256 -15.51 -35.59 2.73
CA THR A 256 -15.55 -36.31 1.44
C THR A 256 -14.76 -35.61 0.33
N GLU A 257 -14.43 -34.33 0.49
CA GLU A 257 -13.76 -33.52 -0.52
C GLU A 257 -12.25 -33.77 -0.54
N ALA A 258 -11.66 -33.96 -1.71
CA ALA A 258 -10.23 -33.90 -1.90
C ALA A 258 -9.80 -32.41 -1.89
N VAL A 259 -8.68 -32.11 -1.26
CA VAL A 259 -8.08 -30.78 -1.26
C VAL A 259 -6.58 -30.88 -1.48
N THR A 260 -5.99 -29.87 -2.06
CA THR A 260 -4.54 -29.80 -2.31
C THR A 260 -3.96 -28.52 -1.78
N LEU A 261 -2.88 -28.61 -1.00
CA LEU A 261 -2.04 -27.49 -0.66
C LEU A 261 -1.14 -27.17 -1.85
N VAL A 262 -1.19 -25.95 -2.34
CA VAL A 262 -0.46 -25.48 -3.51
C VAL A 262 0.41 -24.29 -3.14
N GLU A 263 1.63 -24.24 -3.65
CA GLU A 263 2.45 -23.04 -3.71
C GLU A 263 2.42 -22.47 -5.12
N ALA A 264 2.16 -21.16 -5.23
CA ALA A 264 2.11 -20.45 -6.49
C ALA A 264 3.01 -19.22 -6.47
N GLN A 265 3.71 -18.98 -7.58
CA GLN A 265 4.46 -17.75 -7.83
C GLN A 265 3.65 -16.85 -8.77
N LEU A 266 3.38 -15.62 -8.34
CA LEU A 266 2.80 -14.60 -9.21
C LEU A 266 3.89 -13.95 -10.07
N ILE A 267 3.90 -14.25 -11.37
CA ILE A 267 4.74 -13.56 -12.34
C ILE A 267 4.16 -12.17 -12.63
N THR A 268 2.85 -12.08 -12.77
CA THR A 268 2.07 -10.84 -12.82
C THR A 268 1.23 -10.70 -11.56
N GLY A 269 0.85 -9.48 -11.17
CA GLY A 269 0.05 -9.23 -9.96
C GLY A 269 -1.20 -8.42 -10.25
N LYS A 270 -2.28 -9.06 -10.67
CA LYS A 270 -3.58 -8.42 -10.95
C LYS A 270 -4.62 -8.81 -9.91
N THR A 271 -5.63 -7.95 -9.77
CA THR A 271 -6.75 -8.16 -8.82
C THR A 271 -7.34 -9.55 -9.01
N HIS A 272 -7.54 -10.27 -7.91
CA HIS A 272 -8.11 -11.62 -7.87
C HIS A 272 -7.40 -12.66 -8.77
N GLN A 273 -6.17 -12.41 -9.24
CA GLN A 273 -5.52 -13.28 -10.24
C GLN A 273 -5.47 -14.75 -9.83
N LEU A 274 -4.91 -15.08 -8.66
CA LEU A 274 -4.84 -16.46 -8.18
C LEU A 274 -6.24 -17.10 -8.07
N ARG A 275 -7.19 -16.36 -7.56
CA ARG A 275 -8.57 -16.82 -7.36
C ARG A 275 -9.23 -17.20 -8.68
N ALA A 276 -9.12 -16.34 -9.70
CA ALA A 276 -9.67 -16.60 -11.04
C ALA A 276 -8.89 -17.70 -11.78
N HIS A 277 -7.56 -17.70 -11.68
CA HIS A 277 -6.70 -18.70 -12.30
C HIS A 277 -7.03 -20.10 -11.80
N PHE A 278 -7.05 -20.34 -10.49
CA PHE A 278 -7.33 -21.67 -9.96
C PHE A 278 -8.78 -22.09 -10.19
N ALA A 279 -9.74 -21.18 -10.17
CA ALA A 279 -11.12 -21.47 -10.56
C ALA A 279 -11.23 -21.87 -12.04
N SER A 280 -10.45 -21.26 -12.94
CA SER A 280 -10.50 -21.55 -14.38
C SER A 280 -10.00 -22.95 -14.75
N ILE A 281 -9.16 -23.55 -13.90
CA ILE A 281 -8.68 -24.93 -14.09
C ILE A 281 -9.48 -25.96 -13.24
N GLY A 282 -10.62 -25.56 -12.67
CA GLY A 282 -11.49 -26.44 -11.89
C GLY A 282 -11.05 -26.68 -10.44
N HIS A 283 -10.05 -25.95 -9.94
CA HIS A 283 -9.50 -26.09 -8.59
C HIS A 283 -9.63 -24.77 -7.80
N PRO A 284 -10.85 -24.24 -7.54
CA PRO A 284 -11.00 -22.98 -6.85
C PRO A 284 -10.42 -23.04 -5.43
N ILE A 285 -9.99 -21.88 -4.90
CA ILE A 285 -9.45 -21.78 -3.54
C ILE A 285 -10.55 -22.11 -2.54
N LEU A 286 -10.24 -22.94 -1.57
CA LEU A 286 -11.17 -23.35 -0.52
C LEU A 286 -11.62 -22.14 0.30
N GLY A 287 -12.92 -22.00 0.51
CA GLY A 287 -13.53 -20.89 1.25
C GLY A 287 -13.65 -19.60 0.45
N ASP A 288 -13.35 -19.59 -0.86
CA ASP A 288 -13.49 -18.39 -1.68
C ASP A 288 -14.98 -18.10 -1.99
N PRO A 289 -15.54 -16.97 -1.50
CA PRO A 289 -16.98 -16.70 -1.64
C PRO A 289 -17.38 -16.25 -3.06
N LYS A 290 -16.41 -15.93 -3.93
CA LYS A 290 -16.68 -15.40 -5.28
C LYS A 290 -16.37 -16.39 -6.39
N TYR A 291 -15.38 -17.24 -6.20
CA TYR A 291 -14.88 -18.16 -7.22
C TYR A 291 -15.08 -19.63 -6.84
N GLY A 292 -15.37 -19.91 -5.57
CA GLY A 292 -15.77 -21.25 -5.10
C GLY A 292 -17.25 -21.53 -5.34
N THR A 293 -17.65 -22.81 -5.20
CA THR A 293 -19.06 -23.19 -5.25
C THR A 293 -19.75 -23.03 -3.89
N ALA A 294 -21.05 -22.80 -3.88
CA ALA A 294 -21.82 -22.67 -2.64
C ALA A 294 -21.73 -23.91 -1.77
N GLU A 295 -21.84 -25.11 -2.39
CA GLU A 295 -21.78 -26.39 -1.69
C GLU A 295 -20.41 -26.64 -1.06
N ALA A 296 -19.32 -26.37 -1.81
CA ALA A 296 -17.96 -26.54 -1.30
C ALA A 296 -17.68 -25.57 -0.14
N ASN A 297 -18.16 -24.33 -0.24
CA ASN A 297 -17.99 -23.33 0.81
C ASN A 297 -18.81 -23.67 2.05
N GLU A 298 -20.00 -24.26 1.90
CA GLU A 298 -20.79 -24.71 3.04
C GLU A 298 -20.10 -25.87 3.78
N ARG A 299 -19.62 -26.87 3.03
CA ARG A 299 -18.83 -27.98 3.60
C ARG A 299 -17.54 -27.46 4.29
N ALA A 300 -16.86 -26.51 3.67
CA ALA A 300 -15.67 -25.89 4.26
C ALA A 300 -15.98 -25.20 5.61
N ARG A 301 -17.13 -24.50 5.72
CA ARG A 301 -17.57 -23.89 6.99
C ARG A 301 -17.84 -24.91 8.09
N GLN A 302 -18.44 -26.07 7.75
CA GLN A 302 -18.66 -27.17 8.71
C GLN A 302 -17.35 -27.71 9.31
N HIS A 303 -16.23 -27.54 8.59
CA HIS A 303 -14.88 -27.87 9.04
C HIS A 303 -14.08 -26.66 9.55
N GLY A 304 -14.74 -25.55 9.87
CA GLY A 304 -14.13 -24.36 10.47
C GLY A 304 -13.49 -23.38 9.50
N VAL A 305 -13.56 -23.61 8.18
CA VAL A 305 -13.03 -22.69 7.17
C VAL A 305 -14.03 -21.56 6.92
N ARG A 306 -13.74 -20.37 7.45
CA ARG A 306 -14.63 -19.18 7.39
C ARG A 306 -14.28 -18.17 6.32
N ALA A 307 -13.10 -18.28 5.71
CA ALA A 307 -12.59 -17.40 4.68
C ALA A 307 -11.73 -18.18 3.68
N GLN A 308 -11.39 -17.57 2.56
CA GLN A 308 -10.45 -18.17 1.60
C GLN A 308 -9.11 -18.49 2.26
N LEU A 309 -8.61 -19.69 2.05
CA LEU A 309 -7.32 -20.13 2.57
C LEU A 309 -6.21 -19.74 1.57
N LEU A 310 -5.75 -18.50 1.65
CA LEU A 310 -4.75 -17.91 0.76
C LEU A 310 -3.80 -17.02 1.58
N LEU A 311 -2.53 -17.41 1.61
CA LEU A 311 -1.44 -16.76 2.33
C LEU A 311 -0.37 -16.25 1.35
N CYS A 312 0.00 -14.96 1.43
CA CYS A 312 1.15 -14.36 0.74
C CYS A 312 2.42 -14.50 1.60
N GLN A 313 3.52 -14.95 0.98
CA GLN A 313 4.85 -15.11 1.59
C GLN A 313 5.89 -14.21 0.93
#